data_285a46c06c52786a00ac3680eee14904
#
_entry.id   285a46c06c52786a00ac3680eee14904
#
_cell.length_a   1.000
_cell.length_b   1.000
_cell.length_c   1.000
_cell.angle_alpha   90.00
_cell.angle_beta   90.00
_cell.angle_gamma   90.00
#
_symmetry.space_group_name_H-M   'P 1'
#
loop_
_entity.id
_entity.type
_entity.pdbx_description
1 polymer ?
#
loop_
_entity_poly.entity_id
_entity_poly.type
_entity_poly.pdbx_seq_one_letter_code
_entity_poly.pdbx_strand_id
1 'polypeptide(L)'
;MLACMIALTSFFASEAMASGRHKHAARIEKGAAKIYTVQTPRVRHRCFPGKLRAILLHIARQVGRRPLVTSGHRSAGRRGSLHRKCLAADIRVQGVPVKRIVDAARSAPAIGGVGTYCNGIVHVDVGPRRNWHHCGGLARLARRARLAAR
;
A
#
# COMPACT_ATOMS: atom_id res chain seq x y z
N MET A 1 -8.42 -41.02 -45.34
CA MET A 1 -7.69 -39.74 -45.31
C MET A 1 -8.54 -38.70 -44.62
N LEU A 2 -8.58 -38.70 -43.30
CA LEU A 2 -9.29 -37.64 -42.53
C LEU A 2 -8.74 -37.64 -41.10
N ALA A 3 -7.57 -37.12 -40.91
CA ALA A 3 -7.01 -36.89 -39.57
C ALA A 3 -5.82 -35.93 -39.64
N CYS A 4 -6.09 -34.61 -39.85
CA CYS A 4 -5.07 -33.58 -39.65
C CYS A 4 -5.67 -32.15 -39.65
N MET A 5 -6.67 -31.83 -38.83
CA MET A 5 -7.20 -30.47 -38.73
C MET A 5 -7.69 -30.04 -37.34
N ILE A 6 -7.17 -30.58 -36.25
CA ILE A 6 -7.60 -30.17 -34.87
C ILE A 6 -6.49 -29.56 -33.99
N ALA A 7 -5.30 -29.32 -34.53
CA ALA A 7 -4.16 -28.87 -33.69
C ALA A 7 -3.81 -27.37 -33.75
N LEU A 8 -4.56 -26.53 -34.50
CA LEU A 8 -4.16 -25.10 -34.67
C LEU A 8 -4.96 -24.07 -33.84
N THR A 9 -6.01 -24.45 -33.16
CA THR A 9 -6.86 -23.45 -32.45
C THR A 9 -6.43 -23.15 -31.02
N SER A 10 -5.57 -23.98 -30.40
CA SER A 10 -5.17 -23.80 -28.99
C SER A 10 -4.05 -22.78 -28.75
N PHE A 11 -3.27 -22.45 -29.78
CA PHE A 11 -2.12 -21.55 -29.62
C PHE A 11 -2.51 -20.07 -29.55
N PHE A 12 -3.56 -19.67 -30.28
CA PHE A 12 -3.99 -18.26 -30.30
C PHE A 12 -4.69 -17.78 -29.02
N ALA A 13 -5.31 -18.66 -28.26
CA ALA A 13 -5.99 -18.30 -27.01
C ALA A 13 -4.99 -17.96 -25.89
N SER A 14 -3.81 -18.59 -25.88
CA SER A 14 -2.80 -18.36 -24.84
C SER A 14 -2.11 -17.01 -24.99
N GLU A 15 -1.82 -16.56 -26.19
CA GLU A 15 -1.18 -15.25 -26.44
C GLU A 15 -2.12 -14.07 -26.17
N ALA A 16 -3.39 -14.20 -26.51
CA ALA A 16 -4.38 -13.16 -26.23
C ALA A 16 -4.59 -12.93 -24.74
N MET A 17 -4.58 -13.99 -23.92
CA MET A 17 -4.66 -13.91 -22.46
C MET A 17 -3.40 -13.30 -21.82
N ALA A 18 -2.22 -13.60 -22.33
CA ALA A 18 -0.97 -13.00 -21.87
C ALA A 18 -0.90 -11.50 -22.21
N SER A 19 -1.27 -11.10 -23.41
CA SER A 19 -1.33 -9.70 -23.85
C SER A 19 -2.30 -8.87 -23.02
N GLY A 20 -3.48 -9.43 -22.67
CA GLY A 20 -4.46 -8.76 -21.81
C GLY A 20 -3.93 -8.50 -20.39
N ARG A 21 -3.21 -9.44 -19.80
CA ARG A 21 -2.60 -9.29 -18.48
C ARG A 21 -1.52 -8.19 -18.46
N HIS A 22 -0.67 -8.10 -19.48
CA HIS A 22 0.34 -7.06 -19.59
C HIS A 22 -0.26 -5.66 -19.75
N LYS A 23 -1.28 -5.50 -20.61
CA LYS A 23 -1.99 -4.23 -20.79
C LYS A 23 -2.71 -3.78 -19.51
N HIS A 24 -3.32 -4.71 -18.79
CA HIS A 24 -4.00 -4.42 -17.51
C HIS A 24 -3.00 -4.01 -16.42
N ALA A 25 -1.88 -4.71 -16.30
CA ALA A 25 -0.81 -4.36 -15.36
C ALA A 25 -0.23 -2.97 -15.66
N ALA A 26 0.07 -2.65 -16.93
CA ALA A 26 0.57 -1.34 -17.34
C ALA A 26 -0.45 -0.21 -17.06
N ARG A 27 -1.75 -0.47 -17.22
CA ARG A 27 -2.81 0.49 -16.89
C ARG A 27 -2.91 0.77 -15.40
N ILE A 28 -2.76 -0.26 -14.56
CA ILE A 28 -2.72 -0.12 -13.09
C ILE A 28 -1.52 0.72 -12.67
N GLU A 29 -0.34 0.47 -13.23
CA GLU A 29 0.87 1.24 -12.93
C GLU A 29 0.72 2.73 -13.29
N LYS A 30 0.25 3.03 -14.50
CA LYS A 30 -0.01 4.42 -14.93
C LYS A 30 -1.04 5.12 -14.04
N GLY A 31 -2.10 4.40 -13.62
CA GLY A 31 -3.11 4.94 -12.70
C GLY A 31 -2.54 5.17 -11.30
N ALA A 32 -1.73 4.25 -10.79
CA ALA A 32 -1.08 4.37 -9.49
C ALA A 32 -0.09 5.53 -9.45
N ALA A 33 0.73 5.72 -10.48
CA ALA A 33 1.71 6.80 -10.57
C ALA A 33 1.09 8.21 -10.47
N LYS A 34 -0.20 8.37 -10.83
CA LYS A 34 -0.94 9.62 -10.65
C LYS A 34 -1.39 9.85 -9.20
N ILE A 35 -1.57 8.79 -8.42
CA ILE A 35 -2.15 8.83 -7.08
C ILE A 35 -1.06 8.87 -6.00
N TYR A 36 -0.03 8.04 -6.14
CA TYR A 36 1.08 7.90 -5.19
C TYR A 36 2.35 7.49 -5.92
N THR A 37 3.47 7.57 -5.23
CA THR A 37 4.75 7.02 -5.67
C THR A 37 5.16 5.85 -4.77
N VAL A 38 6.12 5.05 -5.19
CA VAL A 38 6.69 3.96 -4.36
C VAL A 38 8.14 4.26 -4.04
N GLN A 39 8.57 3.93 -2.84
CA GLN A 39 9.92 4.22 -2.35
C GLN A 39 11.00 3.46 -3.16
N THR A 40 10.71 2.20 -3.50
CA THR A 40 11.60 1.37 -4.32
C THR A 40 10.76 0.44 -5.21
N PRO A 41 11.32 -0.09 -6.31
CA PRO A 41 10.64 -1.07 -7.15
C PRO A 41 10.24 -2.36 -6.41
N ARG A 42 10.85 -2.65 -5.26
CA ARG A 42 10.53 -3.82 -4.42
C ARG A 42 9.23 -3.67 -3.62
N VAL A 43 8.67 -2.46 -3.51
CA VAL A 43 7.40 -2.23 -2.81
C VAL A 43 6.26 -2.85 -3.62
N ARG A 44 5.65 -3.91 -3.09
CA ARG A 44 4.54 -4.61 -3.74
C ARG A 44 3.24 -3.84 -3.51
N HIS A 45 2.76 -3.13 -4.53
CA HIS A 45 1.56 -2.26 -4.46
C HIS A 45 0.50 -2.57 -5.54
N ARG A 46 0.85 -3.40 -6.54
CA ARG A 46 -0.04 -3.69 -7.68
C ARG A 46 -1.37 -4.33 -7.27
N CYS A 47 -1.37 -5.06 -6.18
CA CYS A 47 -2.54 -5.74 -5.62
C CYS A 47 -3.44 -4.84 -4.76
N PHE A 48 -3.14 -3.54 -4.59
CA PHE A 48 -3.97 -2.64 -3.79
C PHE A 48 -5.39 -2.57 -4.36
N PRO A 49 -6.43 -2.84 -3.54
CA PRO A 49 -7.82 -2.73 -3.98
C PRO A 49 -8.21 -1.28 -4.24
N GLY A 50 -9.28 -1.08 -5.00
CA GLY A 50 -9.81 0.24 -5.32
C GLY A 50 -10.04 1.14 -4.09
N LYS A 51 -10.56 0.55 -3.00
CA LYS A 51 -10.78 1.27 -1.72
C LYS A 51 -9.48 1.84 -1.14
N LEU A 52 -8.39 1.07 -1.12
CA LEU A 52 -7.10 1.56 -0.61
C LEU A 52 -6.51 2.63 -1.53
N ARG A 53 -6.62 2.46 -2.84
CA ARG A 53 -6.21 3.50 -3.80
C ARG A 53 -7.02 4.78 -3.66
N ALA A 54 -8.33 4.68 -3.38
CA ALA A 54 -9.18 5.85 -3.12
C ALA A 54 -8.76 6.60 -1.84
N ILE A 55 -8.37 5.90 -0.77
CA ILE A 55 -7.82 6.50 0.44
C ILE A 55 -6.53 7.27 0.11
N LEU A 56 -5.60 6.65 -0.63
CA LEU A 56 -4.34 7.29 -1.02
C LEU A 56 -4.57 8.54 -1.89
N LEU A 57 -5.53 8.48 -2.82
CA LEU A 57 -5.94 9.63 -3.63
C LEU A 57 -6.57 10.74 -2.78
N HIS A 58 -7.43 10.38 -1.83
CA HIS A 58 -8.03 11.34 -0.90
C HIS A 58 -6.96 12.07 -0.10
N ILE A 59 -6.01 11.33 0.48
CA ILE A 59 -4.87 11.93 1.20
C ILE A 59 -4.10 12.88 0.28
N ALA A 60 -3.76 12.43 -0.94
CA ALA A 60 -3.03 13.26 -1.90
C ALA A 60 -3.73 14.61 -2.18
N ARG A 61 -5.06 14.57 -2.34
CA ARG A 61 -5.89 15.78 -2.58
C ARG A 61 -5.93 16.69 -1.35
N GLN A 62 -6.12 16.13 -0.16
CA GLN A 62 -6.21 16.91 1.08
C GLN A 62 -4.90 17.61 1.47
N VAL A 63 -3.75 16.96 1.20
CA VAL A 63 -2.45 17.53 1.57
C VAL A 63 -1.75 18.24 0.40
N GLY A 64 -2.30 18.16 -0.82
CA GLY A 64 -1.74 18.78 -2.04
C GLY A 64 -0.49 18.08 -2.59
N ARG A 65 -0.13 16.89 -2.09
CA ARG A 65 1.06 16.13 -2.49
C ARG A 65 0.81 14.64 -2.52
N ARG A 66 1.44 13.94 -3.46
CA ARG A 66 1.32 12.49 -3.59
C ARG A 66 2.01 11.76 -2.44
N PRO A 67 1.35 10.79 -1.78
CA PRO A 67 1.98 9.92 -0.80
C PRO A 67 3.10 9.08 -1.43
N LEU A 68 4.19 8.89 -0.70
CA LEU A 68 5.24 7.93 -0.98
C LEU A 68 4.92 6.64 -0.22
N VAL A 69 4.56 5.58 -0.91
CA VAL A 69 4.34 4.25 -0.31
C VAL A 69 5.70 3.62 0.01
N THR A 70 5.96 3.45 1.30
CA THR A 70 7.21 2.86 1.82
C THR A 70 7.08 1.35 2.01
N SER A 71 5.86 0.85 2.25
CA SER A 71 5.55 -0.58 2.36
C SER A 71 4.12 -0.87 1.89
N GLY A 72 3.97 -1.89 1.07
CA GLY A 72 2.69 -2.41 0.59
C GLY A 72 2.45 -3.84 1.06
N HIS A 73 2.16 -4.76 0.11
CA HIS A 73 1.98 -6.17 0.42
C HIS A 73 3.28 -6.81 0.94
N ARG A 74 3.15 -7.59 2.01
CA ARG A 74 4.21 -8.39 2.62
C ARG A 74 3.71 -9.81 2.88
N SER A 75 4.41 -10.83 2.38
CA SER A 75 4.11 -12.24 2.67
C SER A 75 4.44 -12.61 4.12
N ALA A 76 5.54 -12.06 4.64
CA ALA A 76 5.95 -12.20 6.04
C ALA A 76 5.34 -11.08 6.93
N GLY A 77 5.25 -11.34 8.22
CA GLY A 77 4.77 -10.39 9.22
C GLY A 77 3.79 -11.01 10.22
N ARG A 78 3.31 -10.19 11.17
CA ARG A 78 2.38 -10.61 12.23
C ARG A 78 1.13 -11.27 11.64
N ARG A 79 0.64 -12.35 12.28
CA ARG A 79 -0.69 -12.92 11.97
C ARG A 79 -1.75 -11.81 12.05
N GLY A 80 -2.69 -11.78 11.11
CA GLY A 80 -3.72 -10.75 11.04
C GLY A 80 -3.30 -9.41 10.42
N SER A 81 -2.03 -9.25 10.03
CA SER A 81 -1.59 -8.03 9.33
C SER A 81 -2.30 -7.85 8.00
N LEU A 82 -2.91 -6.68 7.79
CA LEU A 82 -3.60 -6.34 6.55
C LEU A 82 -2.65 -6.15 5.36
N HIS A 83 -1.36 -5.90 5.60
CA HIS A 83 -0.34 -5.96 4.56
C HIS A 83 -0.26 -7.33 3.89
N ARG A 84 -0.45 -8.42 4.63
CA ARG A 84 -0.47 -9.78 4.06
C ARG A 84 -1.64 -10.03 3.11
N LYS A 85 -2.72 -9.26 3.26
CA LYS A 85 -3.92 -9.33 2.43
C LYS A 85 -3.94 -8.24 1.35
N CYS A 86 -2.86 -7.49 1.18
CA CYS A 86 -2.80 -6.32 0.28
C CYS A 86 -3.81 -5.20 0.60
N LEU A 87 -4.28 -5.12 1.83
CA LEU A 87 -5.32 -4.20 2.29
C LEU A 87 -4.76 -3.01 3.07
N ALA A 88 -3.43 -2.84 3.11
CA ALA A 88 -2.76 -1.78 3.87
C ALA A 88 -1.56 -1.20 3.11
N ALA A 89 -1.25 0.05 3.42
CA ALA A 89 -0.06 0.75 2.96
C ALA A 89 0.58 1.53 4.12
N ASP A 90 1.90 1.52 4.19
CA ASP A 90 2.66 2.45 5.01
C ASP A 90 3.15 3.58 4.11
N ILE A 91 2.90 4.83 4.50
CA ILE A 91 3.15 6.00 3.66
C ILE A 91 3.95 7.09 4.39
N ARG A 92 4.57 7.94 3.58
CA ARG A 92 5.05 9.28 3.96
C ARG A 92 4.55 10.30 2.95
N VAL A 93 4.48 11.57 3.33
CA VAL A 93 4.30 12.67 2.39
C VAL A 93 5.38 13.69 2.66
N GLN A 94 6.27 13.87 1.70
CA GLN A 94 7.41 14.77 1.86
C GLN A 94 6.96 16.22 2.09
N GLY A 95 7.53 16.88 3.09
CA GLY A 95 7.22 18.25 3.44
C GLY A 95 5.83 18.46 4.09
N VAL A 96 5.13 17.37 4.46
CA VAL A 96 3.83 17.45 5.14
C VAL A 96 3.96 16.88 6.56
N PRO A 97 3.56 17.63 7.60
CA PRO A 97 3.58 17.13 8.97
C PRO A 97 2.71 15.88 9.14
N VAL A 98 3.17 14.92 9.96
CA VAL A 98 2.46 13.65 10.22
C VAL A 98 1.01 13.89 10.67
N LYS A 99 0.76 14.90 11.51
CA LYS A 99 -0.58 15.25 11.96
C LYS A 99 -1.53 15.54 10.78
N ARG A 100 -1.10 16.32 9.80
CA ARG A 100 -1.92 16.61 8.60
C ARG A 100 -2.18 15.38 7.76
N ILE A 101 -1.21 14.46 7.64
CA ILE A 101 -1.41 13.18 6.92
C ILE A 101 -2.43 12.32 7.65
N VAL A 102 -2.37 12.26 8.98
CA VAL A 102 -3.31 11.51 9.82
C VAL A 102 -4.72 12.09 9.72
N ASP A 103 -4.87 13.40 9.78
CA ASP A 103 -6.18 14.08 9.68
C ASP A 103 -6.80 13.81 8.29
N ALA A 104 -6.02 13.92 7.22
CA ALA A 104 -6.42 13.57 5.87
C ALA A 104 -6.79 12.08 5.73
N ALA A 105 -6.04 11.18 6.36
CA ALA A 105 -6.35 9.76 6.34
C ALA A 105 -7.66 9.45 7.07
N ARG A 106 -7.89 10.06 8.24
CA ARG A 106 -9.11 9.86 9.05
C ARG A 106 -10.38 10.36 8.38
N SER A 107 -10.28 11.40 7.54
CA SER A 107 -11.41 11.93 6.77
C SER A 107 -11.68 11.15 5.48
N ALA A 108 -10.82 10.17 5.12
CA ALA A 108 -11.00 9.41 3.89
C ALA A 108 -12.20 8.46 3.98
N PRO A 109 -13.08 8.42 2.96
CA PRO A 109 -14.13 7.42 2.85
C PRO A 109 -13.53 6.00 2.88
N ALA A 110 -14.19 5.09 3.59
CA ALA A 110 -13.78 3.68 3.73
C ALA A 110 -12.43 3.46 4.44
N ILE A 111 -11.90 4.47 5.17
CA ILE A 111 -10.74 4.26 6.03
C ILE A 111 -11.06 3.27 7.16
N GLY A 112 -10.18 2.32 7.36
CA GLY A 112 -10.20 1.41 8.50
C GLY A 112 -9.19 1.83 9.55
N GLY A 113 -8.00 1.26 9.54
CA GLY A 113 -6.94 1.60 10.48
C GLY A 113 -6.10 2.78 10.06
N VAL A 114 -5.77 3.64 11.04
CA VAL A 114 -4.73 4.67 10.91
C VAL A 114 -3.73 4.48 12.04
N GLY A 115 -2.48 4.22 11.68
CA GLY A 115 -1.39 4.05 12.62
C GLY A 115 -0.28 5.05 12.39
N THR A 116 0.41 5.46 13.45
CA THR A 116 1.59 6.32 13.35
C THR A 116 2.79 5.65 13.98
N TYR A 117 3.97 5.95 13.42
CA TYR A 117 5.25 5.48 13.92
C TYR A 117 6.16 6.67 14.22
N CYS A 118 7.08 6.53 15.20
CA CYS A 118 8.01 7.60 15.58
C CYS A 118 8.97 8.03 14.46
N ASN A 119 9.11 7.25 13.41
CA ASN A 119 9.93 7.59 12.25
C ASN A 119 9.17 8.38 11.17
N GLY A 120 7.95 8.87 11.46
CA GLY A 120 7.17 9.68 10.54
C GLY A 120 6.36 8.88 9.49
N ILE A 121 6.34 7.56 9.58
CA ILE A 121 5.48 6.71 8.73
C ILE A 121 4.05 6.75 9.27
N VAL A 122 3.08 6.82 8.36
CA VAL A 122 1.65 6.67 8.65
C VAL A 122 1.16 5.42 7.96
N HIS A 123 0.54 4.52 8.74
CA HIS A 123 -0.16 3.35 8.23
C HIS A 123 -1.60 3.68 7.90
N VAL A 124 -2.09 3.20 6.77
CA VAL A 124 -3.50 3.29 6.37
C VAL A 124 -3.98 1.93 5.86
N ASP A 125 -5.22 1.56 6.18
CA ASP A 125 -5.81 0.31 5.73
C ASP A 125 -7.33 0.39 5.55
N VAL A 126 -7.91 -0.65 4.94
CA VAL A 126 -9.36 -0.80 4.69
C VAL A 126 -10.01 -1.84 5.61
N GLY A 127 -9.38 -2.18 6.72
CA GLY A 127 -9.92 -3.11 7.72
C GLY A 127 -10.89 -2.45 8.70
N PRO A 128 -11.10 -3.05 9.87
CA PRO A 128 -11.90 -2.46 10.93
C PRO A 128 -11.33 -1.13 11.41
N ARG A 129 -12.19 -0.20 11.81
CA ARG A 129 -11.75 1.11 12.32
C ARG A 129 -10.93 0.96 13.59
N ARG A 130 -9.70 1.50 13.56
CA ARG A 130 -8.79 1.53 14.71
C ARG A 130 -7.71 2.60 14.53
N ASN A 131 -7.19 3.08 15.65
CA ASN A 131 -6.07 4.01 15.68
C ASN A 131 -5.01 3.50 16.64
N TRP A 132 -3.74 3.67 16.30
CA TRP A 132 -2.63 3.33 17.20
C TRP A 132 -1.41 4.21 16.95
N HIS A 133 -0.57 4.27 17.95
CA HIS A 133 0.75 4.86 17.88
C HIS A 133 1.81 3.84 18.30
N HIS A 134 2.82 3.63 17.51
CA HIS A 134 3.88 2.66 17.79
C HIS A 134 5.25 3.29 17.58
N CYS A 135 5.95 3.51 18.70
CA CYS A 135 7.36 3.86 18.74
C CYS A 135 8.15 2.61 19.07
N GLY A 136 8.69 1.89 18.07
CA GLY A 136 9.47 0.67 18.26
C GLY A 136 10.56 0.77 19.34
N GLY A 137 11.51 -0.17 19.38
CA GLY A 137 12.50 -0.34 20.45
C GLY A 137 13.30 0.89 20.90
N LEU A 138 13.43 1.92 20.07
CA LEU A 138 14.10 3.18 20.45
C LEU A 138 13.42 3.91 21.62
N ALA A 139 12.08 3.90 21.69
CA ALA A 139 11.37 4.48 22.84
C ALA A 139 11.55 3.63 24.11
N ARG A 140 11.70 2.31 23.96
CA ARG A 140 12.06 1.40 25.07
C ARG A 140 13.47 1.65 25.57
N LEU A 141 14.42 1.85 24.66
CA LEU A 141 15.82 2.15 25.01
C LEU A 141 15.95 3.50 25.71
N ALA A 142 15.30 4.56 25.18
CA ALA A 142 15.27 5.87 25.81
C ALA A 142 14.61 5.84 27.19
N ARG A 143 13.53 5.07 27.38
CA ARG A 143 12.90 4.89 28.70
C ARG A 143 13.78 4.12 29.66
N ARG A 144 14.47 3.06 29.20
CA ARG A 144 15.46 2.32 30.02
C ARG A 144 16.61 3.21 30.45
N ALA A 145 17.19 4.02 29.54
CA ALA A 145 18.25 4.95 29.84
C ALA A 145 17.83 6.00 30.88
N ARG A 146 16.60 6.55 30.77
CA ARG A 146 16.05 7.49 31.76
C ARG A 146 15.80 6.86 33.15
N LEU A 147 15.45 5.58 33.20
CA LEU A 147 15.23 4.86 34.46
C LEU A 147 16.56 4.44 35.10
N ALA A 148 17.61 4.20 34.34
CA ALA A 148 18.94 3.86 34.84
C ALA A 148 19.74 5.08 35.30
N ALA A 149 19.33 6.30 34.93
CA ALA A 149 19.95 7.56 35.31
C ALA A 149 19.32 8.22 36.55
N ARG A 150 18.39 7.52 37.23
CA ARG A 150 17.79 7.89 38.51
C ARG A 150 18.30 7.01 39.62
#